data_2b7331272d35d8d7862132ae5540b2a4
#
_entry.id   2b7331272d35d8d7862132ae5540b2a4
#
_cell.length_a   1.000
_cell.length_b   1.000
_cell.length_c   1.000
_cell.angle_alpha   90.00
_cell.angle_beta   90.00
_cell.angle_gamma   90.00
#
_symmetry.space_group_name_H-M   'P 1'
#
loop_
_entity.id
_entity.type
_entity.pdbx_description
1 polymer ?
#
loop_
_entity_poly.entity_id
_entity_poly.type
_entity_poly.pdbx_seq_one_letter_code
_entity_poly.pdbx_strand_id
1 'polypeptide(L)'
;MINTRNGHVKAHDLTRRVLLMKKKASWLDPSTTAENEVLPGYLKWAWTSRGLSLALNVILIMQLTYYCTDMLGMGATLVGTLLLASKIFDGVTDLFVGFIIDATHTKWGKARPYEIFIVFVWGLTVLLFSAPEMSTTGKAIFVFVLYTLINSVCATFLNGGDAVYLARSIRSEKNRVSVMSFNGGIIMLFSIVISMLLPQLIAGMGSTKEGWTTMALIFAIPCAIIGMFRFIFVKEVVDDNQPSDQQKEEVQKIPLKQSLKCVFSNKYIFILAGMTLVVQLATNIGTAVNTYYFKYIMGNIGLATLVSIGSMLTPVIMLIFPVLSRKFGTVPILRAGAVLGVVGYGIRILGGTNLVTLTLGSVIGGVAILPVTMMISIYLIDTMDYGEWKTGTRVEGMLASVNSFASKLGSGIASGLVGLIMGLAGYDGSLATQSASALTSIQVLFNYVPMVLMVVLLILGIAYKLDKELPQIKADLAKKHEAQ
;
A
#
# COMPACT_ATOMS: atom_id res chain seq x y z
N MET A 1 -41.88 -56.18 -9.27
CA MET A 1 -41.95 -54.97 -10.11
C MET A 1 -41.90 -53.76 -9.17
N ILE A 2 -40.72 -53.27 -8.88
CA ILE A 2 -40.49 -52.19 -7.91
C ILE A 2 -40.32 -50.89 -8.72
N ASN A 3 -41.01 -49.91 -8.32
CA ASN A 3 -41.39 -48.64 -8.84
C ASN A 3 -40.19 -47.72 -9.18
N THR A 4 -39.68 -47.70 -10.40
CA THR A 4 -38.59 -46.86 -10.93
C THR A 4 -39.02 -45.44 -11.37
N ARG A 5 -40.32 -45.08 -11.17
CA ARG A 5 -40.85 -43.77 -11.63
C ARG A 5 -40.53 -42.58 -10.67
N ASN A 6 -40.19 -42.80 -9.40
CA ASN A 6 -40.00 -41.72 -8.45
C ASN A 6 -38.58 -41.13 -8.45
N GLY A 7 -37.58 -41.78 -9.02
CA GLY A 7 -36.20 -41.29 -9.11
C GLY A 7 -36.00 -40.23 -10.18
N HIS A 8 -36.65 -40.39 -11.34
CA HIS A 8 -36.49 -39.45 -12.47
C HIS A 8 -37.19 -38.10 -12.25
N VAL A 9 -38.31 -38.09 -11.50
CA VAL A 9 -39.03 -36.82 -11.19
C VAL A 9 -38.24 -35.96 -10.23
N LYS A 10 -37.55 -36.53 -9.23
CA LYS A 10 -36.70 -35.78 -8.31
C LYS A 10 -35.44 -35.21 -8.99
N ALA A 11 -34.82 -35.96 -9.88
CA ALA A 11 -33.62 -35.48 -10.60
C ALA A 11 -33.97 -34.33 -11.57
N HIS A 12 -35.13 -34.45 -12.28
CA HIS A 12 -35.57 -33.39 -13.18
C HIS A 12 -36.01 -32.11 -12.46
N ASP A 13 -36.58 -32.25 -11.27
CA ASP A 13 -37.00 -31.12 -10.45
C ASP A 13 -35.77 -30.44 -9.79
N LEU A 14 -34.74 -31.20 -9.37
CA LEU A 14 -33.48 -30.68 -8.90
C LEU A 14 -32.74 -29.92 -10.02
N THR A 15 -32.66 -30.47 -11.22
CA THR A 15 -32.03 -29.85 -12.38
C THR A 15 -32.77 -28.57 -12.80
N ARG A 16 -34.11 -28.60 -12.71
CA ARG A 16 -34.96 -27.44 -13.00
C ARG A 16 -34.83 -26.36 -11.93
N ARG A 17 -34.71 -26.73 -10.63
CA ARG A 17 -34.43 -25.80 -9.53
C ARG A 17 -33.03 -25.19 -9.64
N VAL A 18 -32.01 -25.97 -9.98
CA VAL A 18 -30.65 -25.49 -10.24
C VAL A 18 -30.60 -24.57 -11.45
N LEU A 19 -31.35 -24.89 -12.53
CA LEU A 19 -31.49 -24.03 -13.71
C LEU A 19 -32.28 -22.75 -13.41
N LEU A 20 -33.31 -22.82 -12.59
CA LEU A 20 -34.11 -21.68 -12.16
C LEU A 20 -33.34 -20.81 -11.17
N MET A 21 -32.50 -21.39 -10.29
CA MET A 21 -31.55 -20.64 -9.46
C MET A 21 -30.48 -19.94 -10.32
N LYS A 22 -29.96 -20.60 -11.38
CA LYS A 22 -29.05 -19.96 -12.33
C LYS A 22 -29.70 -18.83 -13.13
N LYS A 23 -31.02 -18.89 -13.40
CA LYS A 23 -31.74 -17.84 -14.15
C LYS A 23 -32.18 -16.65 -13.30
N LYS A 24 -32.22 -16.77 -11.97
CA LYS A 24 -32.63 -15.70 -11.04
C LYS A 24 -31.46 -14.91 -10.42
N ALA A 25 -30.24 -15.36 -10.62
CA ALA A 25 -29.07 -14.59 -10.20
C ALA A 25 -28.91 -13.40 -11.14
N SER A 26 -29.62 -12.31 -10.87
CA SER A 26 -29.31 -11.05 -11.55
C SER A 26 -27.85 -10.74 -11.21
N TRP A 27 -27.06 -10.38 -12.21
CA TRP A 27 -25.63 -9.98 -12.05
C TRP A 27 -25.40 -8.86 -11.02
N LEU A 28 -26.48 -8.33 -10.45
CA LEU A 28 -26.51 -7.30 -9.41
C LEU A 28 -26.90 -7.84 -8.02
N ASP A 29 -27.17 -9.17 -7.89
CA ASP A 29 -27.62 -9.75 -6.62
C ASP A 29 -26.43 -10.28 -5.80
N PRO A 30 -26.14 -9.73 -4.61
CA PRO A 30 -25.05 -10.17 -3.75
C PRO A 30 -25.28 -11.58 -3.16
N SER A 31 -26.51 -12.13 -3.22
CA SER A 31 -26.81 -13.52 -2.78
C SER A 31 -26.17 -14.59 -3.67
N THR A 32 -25.61 -14.22 -4.82
CA THR A 32 -24.90 -15.12 -5.75
C THR A 32 -23.53 -15.56 -5.26
N THR A 33 -23.05 -15.09 -4.12
CA THR A 33 -21.76 -15.47 -3.55
C THR A 33 -21.86 -16.49 -2.40
N ALA A 34 -22.83 -17.41 -2.48
CA ALA A 34 -22.93 -18.54 -1.55
C ALA A 34 -21.64 -19.39 -1.59
N GLU A 35 -21.35 -20.11 -0.50
CA GLU A 35 -20.04 -20.78 -0.27
C GLU A 35 -19.56 -21.69 -1.41
N ASN A 36 -20.45 -22.21 -2.24
CA ASN A 36 -20.14 -23.15 -3.32
C ASN A 36 -20.25 -22.55 -4.73
N GLU A 37 -20.49 -21.25 -4.88
CA GLU A 37 -20.67 -20.64 -6.20
C GLU A 37 -19.35 -20.09 -6.77
N VAL A 38 -19.22 -20.26 -8.08
CA VAL A 38 -18.09 -19.69 -8.82
C VAL A 38 -18.29 -18.18 -8.91
N LEU A 39 -17.34 -17.43 -8.37
CA LEU A 39 -17.36 -15.97 -8.42
C LEU A 39 -17.37 -15.49 -9.87
N PRO A 40 -18.33 -14.65 -10.28
CA PRO A 40 -18.35 -14.08 -11.63
C PRO A 40 -17.07 -13.28 -11.91
N GLY A 41 -16.49 -13.46 -13.10
CA GLY A 41 -15.24 -12.78 -13.47
C GLY A 41 -15.32 -11.26 -13.39
N TYR A 42 -16.47 -10.67 -13.73
CA TYR A 42 -16.68 -9.23 -13.64
C TYR A 42 -16.56 -8.68 -12.20
N LEU A 43 -16.92 -9.47 -11.17
CA LEU A 43 -16.79 -9.04 -9.77
C LEU A 43 -15.33 -8.84 -9.35
N LYS A 44 -14.41 -9.65 -9.88
CA LYS A 44 -12.97 -9.48 -9.64
C LYS A 44 -12.48 -8.15 -10.23
N TRP A 45 -12.89 -7.84 -11.46
CA TRP A 45 -12.56 -6.57 -12.12
C TRP A 45 -13.22 -5.37 -11.44
N ALA A 46 -14.51 -5.49 -11.09
CA ALA A 46 -15.23 -4.45 -10.36
C ALA A 46 -14.59 -4.18 -8.99
N TRP A 47 -14.17 -5.23 -8.27
CA TRP A 47 -13.43 -5.06 -7.01
C TRP A 47 -12.11 -4.34 -7.23
N THR A 48 -11.35 -4.73 -8.25
CA THR A 48 -10.01 -4.21 -8.53
C THR A 48 -10.03 -2.79 -9.08
N SER A 49 -11.12 -2.35 -9.68
CA SER A 49 -11.24 -1.05 -10.36
C SER A 49 -10.89 0.15 -9.47
N ARG A 50 -11.35 0.16 -8.22
CA ARG A 50 -10.99 1.21 -7.26
C ARG A 50 -9.50 1.16 -6.91
N GLY A 51 -8.95 -0.04 -6.73
CA GLY A 51 -7.53 -0.22 -6.44
C GLY A 51 -6.64 0.30 -7.56
N LEU A 52 -7.01 0.05 -8.83
CA LEU A 52 -6.30 0.60 -10.00
C LEU A 52 -6.34 2.13 -10.01
N SER A 53 -7.53 2.69 -9.79
CA SER A 53 -7.74 4.15 -9.75
C SER A 53 -6.89 4.80 -8.65
N LEU A 54 -6.92 4.25 -7.43
CA LEU A 54 -6.18 4.78 -6.30
C LEU A 54 -4.67 4.60 -6.44
N ALA A 55 -4.20 3.48 -7.02
CA ALA A 55 -2.78 3.23 -7.27
C ALA A 55 -2.17 4.28 -8.20
N LEU A 56 -2.89 4.65 -9.27
CA LEU A 56 -2.44 5.71 -10.17
C LEU A 56 -2.41 7.08 -9.46
N ASN A 57 -3.43 7.37 -8.64
CA ASN A 57 -3.44 8.59 -7.85
C ASN A 57 -2.24 8.68 -6.91
N VAL A 58 -1.91 7.60 -6.19
CA VAL A 58 -0.74 7.54 -5.31
C VAL A 58 0.55 7.80 -6.08
N ILE A 59 0.73 7.19 -7.26
CA ILE A 59 1.94 7.39 -8.09
C ILE A 59 2.06 8.85 -8.56
N LEU A 60 0.94 9.48 -8.93
CA LEU A 60 0.92 10.89 -9.32
C LEU A 60 1.22 11.80 -8.11
N ILE A 61 0.59 11.56 -6.97
CA ILE A 61 0.81 12.32 -5.73
C ILE A 61 2.25 12.21 -5.22
N MET A 62 2.95 11.11 -5.47
CA MET A 62 4.38 10.99 -5.15
C MET A 62 5.25 12.03 -5.88
N GLN A 63 4.77 12.62 -6.98
CA GLN A 63 5.46 13.70 -7.69
C GLN A 63 5.16 15.10 -7.11
N LEU A 64 4.31 15.18 -6.06
CA LEU A 64 3.88 16.45 -5.48
C LEU A 64 5.04 17.31 -4.99
N THR A 65 6.07 16.69 -4.39
CA THR A 65 7.27 17.42 -3.94
C THR A 65 7.91 18.16 -5.11
N TYR A 66 8.13 17.46 -6.22
CA TYR A 66 8.69 18.04 -7.45
C TYR A 66 7.79 19.14 -8.02
N TYR A 67 6.49 18.93 -8.11
CA TYR A 67 5.54 19.95 -8.57
C TYR A 67 5.58 21.20 -7.68
N CYS A 68 5.59 21.05 -6.36
CA CYS A 68 5.62 22.19 -5.43
C CYS A 68 6.93 22.99 -5.51
N THR A 69 8.07 22.31 -5.65
CA THR A 69 9.37 22.99 -5.69
C THR A 69 9.65 23.63 -7.06
N ASP A 70 9.46 22.88 -8.15
CA ASP A 70 9.88 23.27 -9.49
C ASP A 70 8.81 24.06 -10.25
N MET A 71 7.52 23.80 -9.99
CA MET A 71 6.41 24.48 -10.68
C MET A 71 5.81 25.61 -9.85
N LEU A 72 5.65 25.42 -8.54
CA LEU A 72 5.10 26.45 -7.66
C LEU A 72 6.16 27.35 -7.03
N GLY A 73 7.46 27.04 -7.18
CA GLY A 73 8.58 27.79 -6.61
C GLY A 73 8.59 27.80 -5.08
N MET A 74 8.09 26.73 -4.44
CA MET A 74 8.08 26.61 -2.97
C MET A 74 9.41 26.05 -2.50
N GLY A 75 9.94 26.58 -1.38
CA GLY A 75 11.16 26.05 -0.78
C GLY A 75 11.01 24.58 -0.38
N ALA A 76 12.02 23.75 -0.69
CA ALA A 76 11.96 22.30 -0.46
C ALA A 76 11.73 21.95 1.03
N THR A 77 12.34 22.68 1.96
CA THR A 77 12.11 22.51 3.41
C THR A 77 10.65 22.73 3.79
N LEU A 78 10.02 23.79 3.25
CA LEU A 78 8.60 24.08 3.50
C LEU A 78 7.73 22.94 3.02
N VAL A 79 7.95 22.47 1.78
CA VAL A 79 7.19 21.35 1.19
C VAL A 79 7.34 20.09 2.03
N GLY A 80 8.57 19.70 2.37
CA GLY A 80 8.82 18.53 3.20
C GLY A 80 8.13 18.60 4.57
N THR A 81 8.15 19.77 5.21
CA THR A 81 7.47 19.98 6.50
C THR A 81 5.95 19.86 6.39
N LEU A 82 5.35 20.42 5.33
CA LEU A 82 3.90 20.32 5.09
C LEU A 82 3.46 18.87 4.85
N LEU A 83 4.23 18.12 4.05
CA LEU A 83 3.92 16.72 3.78
C LEU A 83 4.09 15.84 5.02
N LEU A 84 5.12 16.08 5.83
CA LEU A 84 5.30 15.41 7.12
C LEU A 84 4.15 15.71 8.09
N ALA A 85 3.77 16.99 8.24
CA ALA A 85 2.66 17.38 9.10
C ALA A 85 1.34 16.71 8.67
N SER A 86 1.06 16.67 7.36
CA SER A 86 -0.10 15.97 6.83
C SER A 86 -0.09 14.46 7.15
N LYS A 87 1.07 13.81 7.11
CA LYS A 87 1.18 12.38 7.46
C LYS A 87 0.99 12.10 8.95
N ILE A 88 1.35 13.02 9.82
CA ILE A 88 1.03 12.94 11.25
C ILE A 88 -0.49 13.03 11.43
N PHE A 89 -1.14 13.95 10.72
CA PHE A 89 -2.59 14.11 10.73
C PHE A 89 -3.31 12.84 10.21
N ASP A 90 -2.77 12.23 9.16
CA ASP A 90 -3.24 10.95 8.61
C ASP A 90 -3.25 9.82 9.67
N GLY A 91 -2.18 9.73 10.48
CA GLY A 91 -2.12 8.78 11.60
C GLY A 91 -3.22 9.00 12.66
N VAL A 92 -3.62 10.25 12.89
CA VAL A 92 -4.70 10.59 13.83
C VAL A 92 -6.07 10.23 13.25
N THR A 93 -6.32 10.57 11.99
CA THR A 93 -7.63 10.30 11.34
C THR A 93 -7.94 8.81 11.22
N ASP A 94 -6.94 7.96 11.01
CA ASP A 94 -7.11 6.50 10.98
C ASP A 94 -7.77 5.93 12.22
N LEU A 95 -7.49 6.50 13.39
CA LEU A 95 -8.06 6.02 14.65
C LEU A 95 -9.59 6.23 14.70
N PHE A 96 -10.09 7.25 14.02
CA PHE A 96 -11.51 7.61 14.03
C PHE A 96 -12.30 6.94 12.90
N VAL A 97 -11.68 6.67 11.76
CA VAL A 97 -12.36 6.16 10.57
C VAL A 97 -13.02 4.80 10.83
N GLY A 98 -12.38 3.89 11.57
CA GLY A 98 -12.97 2.62 11.96
C GLY A 98 -14.28 2.80 12.73
N PHE A 99 -14.30 3.70 13.72
CA PHE A 99 -15.51 4.00 14.49
C PHE A 99 -16.63 4.59 13.64
N ILE A 100 -16.27 5.49 12.70
CA ILE A 100 -17.26 6.13 11.82
C ILE A 100 -17.88 5.08 10.89
N ILE A 101 -17.08 4.21 10.30
CA ILE A 101 -17.56 3.14 9.41
C ILE A 101 -18.44 2.16 10.17
N ASP A 102 -18.04 1.74 11.38
CA ASP A 102 -18.83 0.84 12.21
C ASP A 102 -20.17 1.45 12.64
N ALA A 103 -20.20 2.76 12.90
CA ALA A 103 -21.41 3.49 13.24
C ALA A 103 -22.31 3.80 12.03
N THR A 104 -21.82 3.57 10.81
CA THR A 104 -22.56 3.89 9.58
C THR A 104 -23.60 2.81 9.28
N HIS A 105 -24.87 3.23 9.17
CA HIS A 105 -26.00 2.37 8.79
C HIS A 105 -26.76 3.06 7.66
N THR A 106 -26.53 2.63 6.42
CA THR A 106 -27.20 3.18 5.25
C THR A 106 -27.87 2.09 4.41
N LYS A 107 -28.81 2.48 3.56
CA LYS A 107 -29.42 1.59 2.57
C LYS A 107 -28.44 0.95 1.57
N TRP A 108 -27.21 1.44 1.52
CA TRP A 108 -26.15 0.91 0.65
C TRP A 108 -25.17 0.01 1.41
N GLY A 109 -25.28 -0.08 2.73
CA GLY A 109 -24.39 -0.81 3.63
C GLY A 109 -23.59 0.12 4.54
N LYS A 110 -22.55 -0.42 5.19
CA LYS A 110 -21.67 0.30 6.12
C LYS A 110 -20.49 0.96 5.40
N ALA A 111 -19.78 0.20 4.56
CA ALA A 111 -18.55 0.65 3.92
C ALA A 111 -18.76 1.17 2.49
N ARG A 112 -19.71 0.60 1.74
CA ARG A 112 -20.00 0.97 0.35
C ARG A 112 -20.22 2.47 0.11
N PRO A 113 -20.92 3.25 0.97
CA PRO A 113 -21.12 4.68 0.73
C PRO A 113 -19.81 5.46 0.58
N TYR A 114 -18.76 5.05 1.27
CA TYR A 114 -17.45 5.72 1.23
C TYR A 114 -16.69 5.51 -0.08
N GLU A 115 -17.07 4.52 -0.91
CA GLU A 115 -16.47 4.33 -2.24
C GLU A 115 -16.64 5.56 -3.15
N ILE A 116 -17.65 6.40 -2.91
CA ILE A 116 -17.86 7.66 -3.63
C ILE A 116 -16.67 8.62 -3.45
N PHE A 117 -15.92 8.48 -2.37
CA PHE A 117 -14.74 9.33 -2.11
C PHE A 117 -13.68 9.21 -3.21
N ILE A 118 -13.69 8.15 -4.04
CA ILE A 118 -12.78 8.07 -5.18
C ILE A 118 -12.95 9.22 -6.18
N VAL A 119 -14.17 9.72 -6.34
CA VAL A 119 -14.45 10.90 -7.19
C VAL A 119 -13.86 12.15 -6.56
N PHE A 120 -14.01 12.31 -5.23
CA PHE A 120 -13.42 13.44 -4.50
C PHE A 120 -11.89 13.37 -4.52
N VAL A 121 -11.28 12.18 -4.40
CA VAL A 121 -9.82 11.99 -4.54
C VAL A 121 -9.36 12.61 -5.85
N TRP A 122 -9.99 12.27 -6.97
CA TRP A 122 -9.56 12.78 -8.27
C TRP A 122 -9.91 14.25 -8.48
N GLY A 123 -11.08 14.72 -8.04
CA GLY A 123 -11.43 16.15 -8.09
C GLY A 123 -10.44 17.01 -7.30
N LEU A 124 -10.11 16.62 -6.08
CA LEU A 124 -9.12 17.31 -5.24
C LEU A 124 -7.71 17.21 -5.82
N THR A 125 -7.36 16.09 -6.48
CA THR A 125 -6.05 15.92 -7.15
C THR A 125 -5.92 16.86 -8.34
N VAL A 126 -6.96 17.02 -9.16
CA VAL A 126 -6.95 18.02 -10.24
C VAL A 126 -6.78 19.42 -9.67
N LEU A 127 -7.52 19.77 -8.63
CA LEU A 127 -7.36 21.07 -7.96
C LEU A 127 -5.93 21.25 -7.43
N LEU A 128 -5.34 20.23 -6.82
CA LEU A 128 -3.99 20.28 -6.27
C LEU A 128 -2.94 20.59 -7.34
N PHE A 129 -3.05 19.98 -8.52
CA PHE A 129 -2.15 20.19 -9.65
C PHE A 129 -2.59 21.37 -10.56
N SER A 130 -3.60 22.13 -10.14
CA SER A 130 -4.09 23.34 -10.82
C SER A 130 -3.96 24.57 -9.91
N ALA A 131 -2.92 24.62 -9.08
CA ALA A 131 -2.74 25.67 -8.08
C ALA A 131 -2.72 27.06 -8.74
N PRO A 132 -3.61 27.99 -8.35
CA PRO A 132 -3.63 29.36 -8.88
C PRO A 132 -2.40 30.15 -8.39
N GLU A 133 -2.15 31.29 -9.02
CA GLU A 133 -1.12 32.23 -8.57
C GLU A 133 -1.54 32.88 -7.26
N MET A 134 -0.71 32.68 -6.24
CA MET A 134 -0.93 33.22 -4.90
C MET A 134 0.41 33.37 -4.15
N SER A 135 0.36 34.02 -2.99
CA SER A 135 1.52 34.16 -2.11
C SER A 135 2.08 32.78 -1.68
N THR A 136 3.33 32.72 -1.27
CA THR A 136 3.93 31.47 -0.77
C THR A 136 3.16 30.85 0.36
N THR A 137 2.66 31.66 1.30
CA THR A 137 1.79 31.20 2.39
C THR A 137 0.46 30.63 1.86
N GLY A 138 -0.14 31.29 0.87
CA GLY A 138 -1.36 30.80 0.22
C GLY A 138 -1.15 29.44 -0.46
N LYS A 139 -0.05 29.28 -1.22
CA LYS A 139 0.33 28.01 -1.83
C LYS A 139 0.54 26.92 -0.77
N ALA A 140 1.20 27.24 0.35
CA ALA A 140 1.45 26.31 1.43
C ALA A 140 0.16 25.78 2.06
N ILE A 141 -0.78 26.70 2.39
CA ILE A 141 -2.09 26.33 2.94
C ILE A 141 -2.88 25.51 1.93
N PHE A 142 -2.92 25.94 0.67
CA PHE A 142 -3.63 25.26 -0.40
C PHE A 142 -3.16 23.82 -0.59
N VAL A 143 -1.84 23.62 -0.72
CA VAL A 143 -1.23 22.29 -0.86
C VAL A 143 -1.49 21.44 0.38
N PHE A 144 -1.29 22.00 1.58
CA PHE A 144 -1.51 21.27 2.83
C PHE A 144 -2.95 20.78 2.98
N VAL A 145 -3.92 21.66 2.76
CA VAL A 145 -5.34 21.33 2.90
C VAL A 145 -5.75 20.27 1.88
N LEU A 146 -5.46 20.48 0.60
CA LEU A 146 -5.86 19.52 -0.43
C LEU A 146 -5.15 18.17 -0.29
N TYR A 147 -3.85 18.17 -0.02
CA TYR A 147 -3.11 16.93 0.20
C TYR A 147 -3.62 16.16 1.42
N THR A 148 -3.94 16.87 2.51
CA THR A 148 -4.52 16.25 3.71
C THR A 148 -5.93 15.72 3.45
N LEU A 149 -6.78 16.45 2.74
CA LEU A 149 -8.11 15.96 2.35
C LEU A 149 -8.05 14.71 1.48
N ILE A 150 -7.13 14.66 0.51
CA ILE A 150 -6.95 13.50 -0.36
C ILE A 150 -6.51 12.27 0.46
N ASN A 151 -5.43 12.40 1.25
CA ASN A 151 -4.83 11.26 1.93
C ASN A 151 -5.52 10.93 3.24
N SER A 152 -5.67 11.92 4.14
CA SER A 152 -6.10 11.68 5.52
C SER A 152 -7.63 11.61 5.68
N VAL A 153 -8.38 12.07 4.67
CA VAL A 153 -9.84 11.91 4.67
C VAL A 153 -10.25 10.89 3.62
N CYS A 154 -10.15 11.23 2.34
CA CYS A 154 -10.73 10.39 1.28
C CYS A 154 -10.06 9.01 1.20
N ALA A 155 -8.73 8.94 1.12
CA ALA A 155 -8.03 7.65 1.00
C ALA A 155 -8.14 6.82 2.28
N THR A 156 -8.17 7.45 3.47
CA THR A 156 -8.32 6.74 4.75
C THR A 156 -9.69 6.07 4.85
N PHE A 157 -10.79 6.74 4.47
CA PHE A 157 -12.11 6.12 4.43
C PHE A 157 -12.20 5.00 3.39
N LEU A 158 -11.63 5.20 2.20
CA LEU A 158 -11.58 4.17 1.15
C LEU A 158 -10.86 2.90 1.61
N ASN A 159 -9.72 3.04 2.27
CA ASN A 159 -8.90 1.90 2.71
C ASN A 159 -9.41 1.30 4.04
N GLY A 160 -9.88 2.13 4.96
CA GLY A 160 -10.41 1.69 6.26
C GLY A 160 -11.67 0.82 6.13
N GLY A 161 -12.49 1.07 5.10
CA GLY A 161 -13.69 0.30 4.81
C GLY A 161 -13.46 -1.04 4.09
N ASP A 162 -12.26 -1.27 3.54
CA ASP A 162 -12.01 -2.41 2.64
C ASP A 162 -12.32 -3.77 3.24
N ALA A 163 -11.89 -4.03 4.47
CA ALA A 163 -12.10 -5.32 5.12
C ALA A 163 -13.59 -5.57 5.39
N VAL A 164 -14.30 -4.57 5.88
CA VAL A 164 -15.73 -4.62 6.15
C VAL A 164 -16.50 -4.84 4.85
N TYR A 165 -16.18 -4.08 3.81
CA TYR A 165 -16.82 -4.17 2.51
C TYR A 165 -16.61 -5.54 1.87
N LEU A 166 -15.37 -6.07 1.90
CA LEU A 166 -15.04 -7.40 1.38
C LEU A 166 -15.82 -8.50 2.09
N ALA A 167 -15.82 -8.46 3.43
CA ALA A 167 -16.50 -9.47 4.24
C ALA A 167 -18.02 -9.49 4.02
N ARG A 168 -18.62 -8.29 3.85
CA ARG A 168 -20.07 -8.14 3.65
C ARG A 168 -20.52 -8.31 2.19
N SER A 169 -19.61 -8.18 1.23
CA SER A 169 -19.91 -8.35 -0.20
C SER A 169 -19.64 -9.75 -0.70
N ILE A 170 -18.66 -10.48 -0.13
CA ILE A 170 -18.23 -11.80 -0.58
C ILE A 170 -18.20 -12.74 0.62
N ARG A 171 -19.18 -13.62 0.74
CA ARG A 171 -19.35 -14.52 1.90
C ARG A 171 -18.30 -15.63 1.97
N SER A 172 -17.94 -16.21 0.82
CA SER A 172 -17.00 -17.33 0.74
C SER A 172 -15.55 -16.86 0.98
N GLU A 173 -14.87 -17.45 1.95
CA GLU A 173 -13.46 -17.18 2.24
C GLU A 173 -12.57 -17.49 1.03
N LYS A 174 -12.79 -18.61 0.36
CA LYS A 174 -12.09 -18.99 -0.89
C LYS A 174 -12.23 -17.92 -1.97
N ASN A 175 -13.42 -17.35 -2.12
CA ASN A 175 -13.69 -16.30 -3.09
C ASN A 175 -13.03 -14.98 -2.68
N ARG A 176 -13.02 -14.63 -1.38
CA ARG A 176 -12.29 -13.46 -0.86
C ARG A 176 -10.81 -13.55 -1.17
N VAL A 177 -10.17 -14.69 -0.89
CA VAL A 177 -8.75 -14.92 -1.22
C VAL A 177 -8.51 -14.78 -2.73
N SER A 178 -9.39 -15.36 -3.56
CA SER A 178 -9.28 -15.27 -5.02
C SER A 178 -9.38 -13.84 -5.55
N VAL A 179 -10.32 -13.04 -5.01
CA VAL A 179 -10.48 -11.62 -5.36
C VAL A 179 -9.27 -10.81 -4.93
N MET A 180 -8.79 -10.99 -3.70
CA MET A 180 -7.64 -10.24 -3.18
C MET A 180 -6.34 -10.58 -3.90
N SER A 181 -6.13 -11.85 -4.26
CA SER A 181 -4.96 -12.26 -5.07
C SER A 181 -5.00 -11.66 -6.47
N PHE A 182 -6.17 -11.67 -7.12
CA PHE A 182 -6.37 -11.04 -8.42
C PHE A 182 -6.15 -9.52 -8.33
N ASN A 183 -6.75 -8.86 -7.34
CA ASN A 183 -6.59 -7.44 -7.08
C ASN A 183 -5.12 -7.04 -6.90
N GLY A 184 -4.39 -7.75 -6.03
CA GLY A 184 -2.98 -7.47 -5.78
C GLY A 184 -2.11 -7.63 -7.03
N GLY A 185 -2.31 -8.72 -7.79
CA GLY A 185 -1.56 -8.98 -9.03
C GLY A 185 -1.80 -7.94 -10.10
N ILE A 186 -3.05 -7.58 -10.35
CA ILE A 186 -3.42 -6.58 -11.38
C ILE A 186 -2.94 -5.18 -10.99
N ILE A 187 -3.14 -4.75 -9.74
CA ILE A 187 -2.67 -3.44 -9.25
C ILE A 187 -1.14 -3.35 -9.39
N MET A 188 -0.42 -4.41 -9.05
CA MET A 188 1.02 -4.43 -9.16
C MET A 188 1.50 -4.26 -10.60
N LEU A 189 0.95 -5.04 -11.54
CA LEU A 189 1.28 -4.92 -12.97
C LEU A 189 0.96 -3.53 -13.50
N PHE A 190 -0.21 -3.00 -13.16
CA PHE A 190 -0.62 -1.66 -13.55
C PHE A 190 0.32 -0.58 -12.99
N SER A 191 0.71 -0.69 -11.72
CA SER A 191 1.62 0.26 -11.09
C SER A 191 2.99 0.28 -11.76
N ILE A 192 3.50 -0.87 -12.21
CA ILE A 192 4.75 -0.96 -12.97
C ILE A 192 4.61 -0.22 -14.30
N VAL A 193 3.54 -0.49 -15.05
CA VAL A 193 3.29 0.19 -16.34
C VAL A 193 3.20 1.70 -16.17
N ILE A 194 2.46 2.16 -15.17
CA ILE A 194 2.32 3.60 -14.91
C ILE A 194 3.64 4.22 -14.46
N SER A 195 4.42 3.54 -13.64
CA SER A 195 5.75 4.01 -13.21
C SER A 195 6.74 4.15 -14.36
N MET A 196 6.55 3.36 -15.44
CA MET A 196 7.34 3.51 -16.67
C MET A 196 6.85 4.65 -17.56
N LEU A 197 5.53 4.88 -17.63
CA LEU A 197 4.94 5.91 -18.48
C LEU A 197 5.07 7.31 -17.87
N LEU A 198 4.97 7.44 -16.55
CA LEU A 198 4.91 8.73 -15.89
C LEU A 198 6.15 9.62 -16.13
N PRO A 199 7.40 9.13 -16.11
CA PRO A 199 8.57 9.96 -16.43
C PRO A 199 8.53 10.53 -17.85
N GLN A 200 8.01 9.79 -18.82
CA GLN A 200 7.85 10.26 -20.21
C GLN A 200 6.79 11.38 -20.30
N LEU A 201 5.68 11.20 -19.56
CA LEU A 201 4.63 12.23 -19.51
C LEU A 201 5.15 13.51 -18.83
N ILE A 202 5.92 13.36 -17.74
CA ILE A 202 6.55 14.51 -17.07
C ILE A 202 7.57 15.18 -18.00
N ALA A 203 8.38 14.41 -18.72
CA ALA A 203 9.34 14.97 -19.68
C ALA A 203 8.64 15.72 -20.83
N GLY A 204 7.48 15.23 -21.29
CA GLY A 204 6.74 15.82 -22.41
C GLY A 204 5.91 17.05 -22.04
N MET A 205 5.23 17.02 -20.89
CA MET A 205 4.27 18.06 -20.49
C MET A 205 4.44 18.61 -19.07
N GLY A 206 5.33 18.04 -18.26
CA GLY A 206 5.55 18.45 -16.86
C GLY A 206 6.47 19.67 -16.71
N SER A 207 6.82 20.38 -17.78
CA SER A 207 7.64 21.60 -17.73
C SER A 207 6.83 22.86 -17.38
N THR A 208 5.51 22.82 -17.45
CA THR A 208 4.60 23.93 -17.16
C THR A 208 3.50 23.51 -16.18
N LYS A 209 2.90 24.49 -15.49
CA LYS A 209 1.75 24.25 -14.60
C LYS A 209 0.55 23.70 -15.37
N GLU A 210 0.28 24.25 -16.54
CA GLU A 210 -0.82 23.84 -17.42
C GLU A 210 -0.64 22.37 -17.86
N GLY A 211 0.61 21.94 -18.10
CA GLY A 211 0.94 20.56 -18.42
C GLY A 211 0.61 19.61 -17.26
N TRP A 212 0.89 20.00 -16.01
CA TRP A 212 0.50 19.22 -14.83
C TRP A 212 -1.01 19.14 -14.65
N THR A 213 -1.72 20.27 -14.83
CA THR A 213 -3.19 20.29 -14.81
C THR A 213 -3.77 19.37 -15.88
N THR A 214 -3.24 19.44 -17.11
CA THR A 214 -3.67 18.60 -18.22
C THR A 214 -3.42 17.11 -17.92
N MET A 215 -2.24 16.77 -17.41
CA MET A 215 -1.91 15.40 -17.01
C MET A 215 -2.83 14.90 -15.93
N ALA A 216 -3.11 15.72 -14.90
CA ALA A 216 -4.04 15.36 -13.83
C ALA A 216 -5.46 15.11 -14.37
N LEU A 217 -5.95 15.93 -15.33
CA LEU A 217 -7.26 15.78 -15.97
C LEU A 217 -7.35 14.50 -16.83
N ILE A 218 -6.29 14.21 -17.63
CA ILE A 218 -6.22 13.00 -18.45
C ILE A 218 -6.36 11.74 -17.59
N PHE A 219 -5.80 11.74 -16.39
CA PHE A 219 -5.93 10.62 -15.46
C PHE A 219 -7.22 10.68 -14.65
N ALA A 220 -7.64 11.84 -14.18
CA ALA A 220 -8.76 11.99 -13.27
C ALA A 220 -10.07 11.49 -13.86
N ILE A 221 -10.38 11.88 -15.09
CA ILE A 221 -11.67 11.55 -15.71
C ILE A 221 -11.85 10.03 -15.84
N PRO A 222 -10.97 9.28 -16.54
CA PRO A 222 -11.14 7.84 -16.67
C PRO A 222 -11.01 7.11 -15.34
N CYS A 223 -10.10 7.54 -14.46
CA CYS A 223 -9.88 6.86 -13.19
C CYS A 223 -11.00 7.10 -12.17
N ALA A 224 -11.64 8.26 -12.15
CA ALA A 224 -12.84 8.49 -11.36
C ALA A 224 -13.98 7.58 -11.81
N ILE A 225 -14.20 7.45 -13.14
CA ILE A 225 -15.22 6.58 -13.72
C ILE A 225 -14.93 5.12 -13.40
N ILE A 226 -13.70 4.64 -13.66
CA ILE A 226 -13.30 3.26 -13.39
C ILE A 226 -13.37 2.97 -11.90
N GLY A 227 -12.91 3.87 -11.03
CA GLY A 227 -12.96 3.72 -9.59
C GLY A 227 -14.37 3.55 -9.04
N MET A 228 -15.36 4.19 -9.66
CA MET A 228 -16.77 4.06 -9.30
C MET A 228 -17.38 2.69 -9.64
N PHE A 229 -16.76 1.87 -10.50
CA PHE A 229 -17.29 0.55 -10.85
C PHE A 229 -17.43 -0.35 -9.62
N ARG A 230 -16.52 -0.23 -8.65
CA ARG A 230 -16.65 -0.96 -7.40
C ARG A 230 -17.93 -0.58 -6.66
N PHE A 231 -18.24 0.71 -6.50
CA PHE A 231 -19.49 1.17 -5.91
C PHE A 231 -20.72 0.69 -6.66
N ILE A 232 -20.68 0.70 -8.00
CA ILE A 232 -21.83 0.37 -8.84
C ILE A 232 -22.11 -1.14 -8.85
N PHE A 233 -21.09 -1.96 -9.10
CA PHE A 233 -21.25 -3.38 -9.39
C PHE A 233 -21.04 -4.31 -8.19
N VAL A 234 -20.32 -3.87 -7.15
CA VAL A 234 -20.17 -4.66 -5.93
C VAL A 234 -21.20 -4.17 -4.92
N LYS A 235 -22.11 -5.04 -4.51
CA LYS A 235 -23.14 -4.69 -3.52
C LYS A 235 -22.75 -5.26 -2.15
N GLU A 236 -22.92 -4.45 -1.13
CA GLU A 236 -22.83 -4.87 0.25
C GLU A 236 -24.16 -5.49 0.67
N VAL A 237 -24.14 -6.66 1.32
CA VAL A 237 -25.37 -7.28 1.85
C VAL A 237 -25.86 -6.46 3.03
N VAL A 238 -27.05 -5.90 2.90
CA VAL A 238 -27.75 -5.20 3.97
C VAL A 238 -28.75 -6.19 4.58
N ASP A 239 -28.31 -6.97 5.55
CA ASP A 239 -29.17 -7.88 6.32
C ASP A 239 -29.52 -7.23 7.65
N ASP A 240 -30.69 -6.63 7.75
CA ASP A 240 -31.20 -6.01 8.98
C ASP A 240 -31.46 -7.05 10.09
N ASN A 241 -31.50 -8.35 9.75
CA ASN A 241 -31.88 -9.46 10.64
C ASN A 241 -30.73 -10.42 10.99
N GLN A 242 -29.50 -10.23 10.50
CA GLN A 242 -28.38 -10.96 11.08
C GLN A 242 -27.76 -10.13 12.18
N PRO A 243 -27.71 -10.66 13.40
CA PRO A 243 -26.92 -10.03 14.45
C PRO A 243 -25.46 -10.06 13.99
N SER A 244 -25.02 -8.97 13.35
CA SER A 244 -23.63 -8.70 12.98
C SER A 244 -22.71 -8.67 14.21
N ASP A 245 -23.27 -8.89 15.39
CA ASP A 245 -22.61 -8.86 16.70
C ASP A 245 -22.51 -10.21 17.39
N GLN A 246 -23.08 -11.30 16.81
CA GLN A 246 -23.06 -12.63 17.46
C GLN A 246 -22.00 -13.60 16.91
N GLN A 247 -21.18 -13.17 15.92
CA GLN A 247 -19.89 -13.78 15.63
C GLN A 247 -18.73 -12.79 15.83
N LYS A 248 -18.89 -11.76 16.61
CA LYS A 248 -17.86 -11.48 17.60
C LYS A 248 -17.97 -12.69 18.58
N GLU A 249 -17.17 -13.75 18.32
CA GLU A 249 -16.53 -14.43 19.44
C GLU A 249 -16.36 -13.33 20.47
N GLU A 250 -16.76 -13.56 21.70
CA GLU A 250 -16.42 -12.70 22.82
C GLU A 250 -14.92 -12.46 22.70
N VAL A 251 -14.54 -11.43 21.93
CA VAL A 251 -13.22 -10.87 22.00
C VAL A 251 -13.23 -10.39 23.43
N GLN A 252 -12.74 -11.23 24.33
CA GLN A 252 -12.53 -10.90 25.74
C GLN A 252 -11.92 -9.52 25.67
N LYS A 253 -12.68 -8.52 26.15
CA LYS A 253 -12.24 -7.11 26.09
C LYS A 253 -10.98 -7.02 26.93
N ILE A 254 -9.86 -7.34 26.30
CA ILE A 254 -8.55 -7.34 26.94
C ILE A 254 -8.35 -5.90 27.42
N PRO A 255 -8.17 -5.66 28.73
CA PRO A 255 -7.95 -4.32 29.24
C PRO A 255 -6.80 -3.64 28.49
N LEU A 256 -6.96 -2.38 28.07
CA LEU A 256 -5.95 -1.63 27.33
C LEU A 256 -4.56 -1.72 27.99
N LYS A 257 -4.51 -1.69 29.33
CA LYS A 257 -3.27 -1.85 30.10
C LYS A 257 -2.57 -3.20 29.83
N GLN A 258 -3.33 -4.27 29.69
CA GLN A 258 -2.79 -5.62 29.41
C GLN A 258 -2.32 -5.72 27.94
N SER A 259 -3.06 -5.13 27.00
CA SER A 259 -2.68 -5.04 25.60
C SER A 259 -1.39 -4.24 25.43
N LEU A 260 -1.25 -3.09 26.08
CA LEU A 260 -0.03 -2.30 26.10
C LEU A 260 1.15 -3.10 26.70
N LYS A 261 0.92 -3.81 27.81
CA LYS A 261 1.94 -4.67 28.42
C LYS A 261 2.41 -5.75 27.45
N CYS A 262 1.52 -6.36 26.67
CA CYS A 262 1.88 -7.34 25.66
C CYS A 262 2.76 -6.73 24.58
N VAL A 263 2.38 -5.56 24.04
CA VAL A 263 3.15 -4.84 23.02
C VAL A 263 4.55 -4.48 23.53
N PHE A 264 4.66 -3.81 24.68
CA PHE A 264 5.96 -3.37 25.22
C PHE A 264 6.84 -4.54 25.70
N SER A 265 6.25 -5.69 26.02
CA SER A 265 7.02 -6.91 26.35
C SER A 265 7.52 -7.65 25.09
N ASN A 266 7.01 -7.32 23.91
CA ASN A 266 7.31 -8.00 22.67
C ASN A 266 8.43 -7.32 21.90
N LYS A 267 9.69 -7.71 22.15
CA LYS A 267 10.87 -7.12 21.45
C LYS A 267 10.79 -7.27 19.93
N TYR A 268 10.17 -8.33 19.41
CA TYR A 268 10.16 -8.64 17.97
C TYR A 268 9.20 -7.74 17.20
N ILE A 269 8.12 -7.25 17.82
CA ILE A 269 7.24 -6.29 17.13
C ILE A 269 7.95 -4.96 16.84
N PHE A 270 8.83 -4.51 17.74
CA PHE A 270 9.61 -3.28 17.51
C PHE A 270 10.67 -3.48 16.44
N ILE A 271 11.29 -4.66 16.37
CA ILE A 271 12.23 -4.99 15.29
C ILE A 271 11.47 -5.01 13.95
N LEU A 272 10.31 -5.66 13.91
CA LEU A 272 9.46 -5.71 12.70
C LEU A 272 8.99 -4.31 12.28
N ALA A 273 8.50 -3.50 13.22
CA ALA A 273 8.13 -2.11 12.98
C ALA A 273 9.32 -1.29 12.44
N GLY A 274 10.52 -1.50 12.99
CA GLY A 274 11.76 -0.90 12.50
C GLY A 274 12.09 -1.33 11.06
N MET A 275 11.95 -2.60 10.71
CA MET A 275 12.13 -3.08 9.34
C MET A 275 11.12 -2.44 8.38
N THR A 276 9.85 -2.39 8.76
CA THR A 276 8.79 -1.75 7.97
C THR A 276 9.08 -0.26 7.76
N LEU A 277 9.47 0.45 8.81
CA LEU A 277 9.84 1.87 8.74
C LEU A 277 11.01 2.09 7.79
N VAL A 278 12.07 1.28 7.89
CA VAL A 278 13.27 1.39 7.02
C VAL A 278 12.91 1.15 5.57
N VAL A 279 12.10 0.13 5.26
CA VAL A 279 11.66 -0.17 3.90
C VAL A 279 10.80 0.98 3.34
N GLN A 280 9.90 1.53 4.15
CA GLN A 280 9.08 2.66 3.74
C GLN A 280 9.91 3.94 3.51
N LEU A 281 10.90 4.19 4.37
CA LEU A 281 11.85 5.27 4.16
C LEU A 281 12.59 5.12 2.83
N ALA A 282 13.21 3.96 2.59
CA ALA A 282 14.00 3.70 1.38
C ALA A 282 13.16 3.86 0.11
N THR A 283 11.95 3.28 0.11
CA THR A 283 11.04 3.33 -1.05
C THR A 283 10.56 4.75 -1.33
N ASN A 284 10.09 5.47 -0.30
CA ASN A 284 9.52 6.80 -0.49
C ASN A 284 10.59 7.85 -0.81
N ILE A 285 11.77 7.80 -0.17
CA ILE A 285 12.90 8.69 -0.52
C ILE A 285 13.32 8.44 -1.98
N GLY A 286 13.53 7.16 -2.35
CA GLY A 286 13.91 6.79 -3.72
C GLY A 286 12.92 7.32 -4.76
N THR A 287 11.63 7.17 -4.52
CA THR A 287 10.58 7.65 -5.43
C THR A 287 10.51 9.18 -5.49
N ALA A 288 10.58 9.87 -4.36
CA ALA A 288 10.49 11.33 -4.29
C ALA A 288 11.70 12.00 -4.96
N VAL A 289 12.89 11.44 -4.85
CA VAL A 289 14.12 12.03 -5.40
C VAL A 289 14.38 11.60 -6.85
N ASN A 290 13.67 10.57 -7.34
CA ASN A 290 13.89 10.02 -8.68
C ASN A 290 13.82 11.07 -9.79
N THR A 291 12.76 11.88 -9.81
CA THR A 291 12.57 12.94 -10.84
C THR A 291 13.66 13.99 -10.78
N TYR A 292 14.10 14.40 -9.59
CA TYR A 292 15.20 15.36 -9.42
C TYR A 292 16.54 14.79 -9.92
N TYR A 293 16.83 13.52 -9.60
CA TYR A 293 18.06 12.87 -10.06
C TYR A 293 18.13 12.83 -11.59
N PHE A 294 17.07 12.38 -12.25
CA PHE A 294 17.05 12.29 -13.71
C PHE A 294 17.00 13.68 -14.39
N LYS A 295 16.38 14.69 -13.76
CA LYS A 295 16.38 16.06 -14.29
C LYS A 295 17.73 16.74 -14.16
N TYR A 296 18.31 16.77 -12.97
CA TYR A 296 19.46 17.62 -12.64
C TYR A 296 20.82 16.91 -12.72
N ILE A 297 20.87 15.58 -12.55
CA ILE A 297 22.10 14.80 -12.63
C ILE A 297 22.25 14.16 -14.02
N MET A 298 21.17 13.55 -14.52
CA MET A 298 21.18 12.84 -15.82
C MET A 298 20.80 13.77 -17.00
N GLY A 299 20.23 14.96 -16.73
CA GLY A 299 19.81 15.91 -17.75
C GLY A 299 18.56 15.53 -18.56
N ASN A 300 17.94 14.37 -18.25
CA ASN A 300 16.75 13.89 -18.97
C ASN A 300 15.88 13.01 -18.09
N ILE A 301 14.70 13.50 -17.73
CA ILE A 301 13.71 12.79 -16.89
C ILE A 301 13.26 11.49 -17.56
N GLY A 302 13.14 11.46 -18.89
CA GLY A 302 12.70 10.28 -19.65
C GLY A 302 13.60 9.06 -19.47
N LEU A 303 14.88 9.23 -19.09
CA LEU A 303 15.79 8.13 -18.80
C LEU A 303 15.35 7.31 -17.58
N ALA A 304 14.56 7.88 -16.69
CA ALA A 304 13.96 7.14 -15.56
C ALA A 304 13.12 5.94 -16.04
N THR A 305 12.48 6.04 -17.21
CA THR A 305 11.72 4.92 -17.79
C THR A 305 12.60 3.71 -18.06
N LEU A 306 13.82 3.93 -18.61
CA LEU A 306 14.74 2.84 -18.92
C LEU A 306 15.19 2.10 -17.66
N VAL A 307 15.43 2.83 -16.57
CA VAL A 307 15.74 2.23 -15.27
C VAL A 307 14.51 1.49 -14.71
N SER A 308 13.31 2.02 -14.91
CA SER A 308 12.06 1.40 -14.47
C SER A 308 11.73 0.10 -15.22
N ILE A 309 12.23 -0.11 -16.46
CA ILE A 309 12.10 -1.37 -17.19
C ILE A 309 12.66 -2.53 -16.37
N GLY A 310 13.75 -2.32 -15.65
CA GLY A 310 14.33 -3.33 -14.77
C GLY A 310 13.35 -3.81 -13.69
N SER A 311 12.42 -2.97 -13.24
CA SER A 311 11.41 -3.35 -12.26
C SER A 311 10.37 -4.36 -12.77
N MET A 312 10.29 -4.58 -14.10
CA MET A 312 9.47 -5.67 -14.67
C MET A 312 9.94 -7.07 -14.27
N LEU A 313 11.19 -7.22 -13.80
CA LEU A 313 11.66 -8.48 -13.24
C LEU A 313 11.08 -8.77 -11.86
N THR A 314 10.59 -7.78 -11.13
CA THR A 314 10.04 -7.91 -9.78
C THR A 314 8.90 -8.93 -9.69
N PRO A 315 7.86 -8.93 -10.55
CA PRO A 315 6.82 -9.95 -10.54
C PRO A 315 7.35 -11.37 -10.77
N VAL A 316 8.35 -11.54 -11.63
CA VAL A 316 8.96 -12.85 -11.89
C VAL A 316 9.66 -13.38 -10.63
N ILE A 317 10.40 -12.51 -9.95
CA ILE A 317 11.08 -12.84 -8.70
C ILE A 317 10.07 -13.16 -7.60
N MET A 318 8.94 -12.43 -7.55
CA MET A 318 7.84 -12.69 -6.61
C MET A 318 7.24 -14.09 -6.78
N LEU A 319 7.15 -14.62 -8.00
CA LEU A 319 6.67 -15.99 -8.25
C LEU A 319 7.65 -17.05 -7.71
N ILE A 320 8.94 -16.77 -7.72
CA ILE A 320 9.98 -17.68 -7.22
C ILE A 320 10.11 -17.59 -5.70
N PHE A 321 9.70 -16.48 -5.12
CA PHE A 321 9.88 -16.17 -3.70
C PHE A 321 9.28 -17.20 -2.72
N PRO A 322 8.05 -17.75 -2.90
CA PRO A 322 7.52 -18.81 -2.05
C PRO A 322 8.34 -20.09 -2.06
N VAL A 323 8.99 -20.42 -3.19
CA VAL A 323 9.86 -21.59 -3.32
C VAL A 323 11.15 -21.37 -2.50
N LEU A 324 11.75 -20.18 -2.65
CA LEU A 324 12.92 -19.78 -1.89
C LEU A 324 12.64 -19.78 -0.38
N SER A 325 11.51 -19.21 0.05
CA SER A 325 11.17 -19.11 1.47
C SER A 325 10.90 -20.47 2.12
N ARG A 326 10.33 -21.43 1.39
CA ARG A 326 10.16 -22.81 1.87
C ARG A 326 11.50 -23.54 2.02
N LYS A 327 12.45 -23.27 1.12
CA LYS A 327 13.76 -23.95 1.11
C LYS A 327 14.74 -23.39 2.12
N PHE A 328 14.82 -22.07 2.24
CA PHE A 328 15.85 -21.38 3.03
C PHE A 328 15.32 -20.73 4.32
N GLY A 329 14.00 -20.66 4.50
CA GLY A 329 13.37 -19.93 5.59
C GLY A 329 13.24 -18.44 5.31
N THR A 330 12.38 -17.75 6.09
CA THR A 330 12.02 -16.35 5.87
C THR A 330 13.13 -15.38 6.26
N VAL A 331 13.77 -15.60 7.41
CA VAL A 331 14.79 -14.69 7.96
C VAL A 331 16.12 -14.74 7.19
N PRO A 332 16.66 -15.92 6.76
CA PRO A 332 17.83 -15.96 5.90
C PRO A 332 17.63 -15.22 4.58
N ILE A 333 16.45 -15.31 3.97
CA ILE A 333 16.13 -14.58 2.73
C ILE A 333 16.05 -13.08 2.97
N LEU A 334 15.49 -12.64 4.10
CA LEU A 334 15.50 -11.24 4.51
C LEU A 334 16.94 -10.69 4.58
N ARG A 335 17.84 -11.42 5.24
CA ARG A 335 19.26 -11.02 5.36
C ARG A 335 19.96 -11.00 4.01
N ALA A 336 19.74 -12.02 3.19
CA ALA A 336 20.27 -12.08 1.82
C ALA A 336 19.74 -10.91 0.98
N GLY A 337 18.44 -10.58 1.07
CA GLY A 337 17.84 -9.43 0.43
C GLY A 337 18.51 -8.12 0.86
N ALA A 338 18.68 -7.90 2.15
CA ALA A 338 19.34 -6.70 2.65
C ALA A 338 20.79 -6.55 2.15
N VAL A 339 21.56 -7.66 2.11
CA VAL A 339 22.91 -7.68 1.51
C VAL A 339 22.88 -7.34 0.03
N LEU A 340 21.94 -7.93 -0.73
CA LEU A 340 21.74 -7.61 -2.14
C LEU A 340 21.39 -6.12 -2.31
N GLY A 341 20.61 -5.54 -1.40
CA GLY A 341 20.32 -4.11 -1.40
C GLY A 341 21.58 -3.25 -1.28
N VAL A 342 22.45 -3.55 -0.33
CA VAL A 342 23.73 -2.85 -0.16
C VAL A 342 24.57 -2.97 -1.44
N VAL A 343 24.65 -4.17 -2.04
CA VAL A 343 25.38 -4.41 -3.29
C VAL A 343 24.74 -3.61 -4.44
N GLY A 344 23.42 -3.64 -4.59
CA GLY A 344 22.71 -2.91 -5.65
C GLY A 344 22.95 -1.41 -5.60
N TYR A 345 22.82 -0.80 -4.43
CA TYR A 345 23.11 0.64 -4.25
C TYR A 345 24.62 0.93 -4.38
N GLY A 346 25.49 0.02 -3.96
CA GLY A 346 26.93 0.10 -4.20
C GLY A 346 27.29 0.14 -5.69
N ILE A 347 26.66 -0.71 -6.52
CA ILE A 347 26.82 -0.71 -7.98
C ILE A 347 26.40 0.65 -8.56
N ARG A 348 25.28 1.24 -8.09
CA ARG A 348 24.82 2.56 -8.54
C ARG A 348 25.82 3.66 -8.19
N ILE A 349 26.39 3.63 -6.99
CA ILE A 349 27.38 4.62 -6.53
C ILE A 349 28.64 4.54 -7.36
N LEU A 350 29.19 3.33 -7.55
CA LEU A 350 30.41 3.11 -8.32
C LEU A 350 30.23 3.40 -9.82
N GLY A 351 29.06 3.12 -10.36
CA GLY A 351 28.73 3.37 -11.77
C GLY A 351 28.42 4.82 -12.12
N GLY A 352 28.19 5.69 -11.12
CA GLY A 352 27.91 7.10 -11.31
C GLY A 352 26.65 7.35 -12.16
N THR A 353 26.83 8.01 -13.32
CA THR A 353 25.73 8.33 -14.25
C THR A 353 25.56 7.28 -15.36
N ASN A 354 26.27 6.15 -15.30
CA ASN A 354 26.11 5.10 -16.30
C ASN A 354 24.75 4.41 -16.16
N LEU A 355 23.95 4.48 -17.24
CA LEU A 355 22.56 3.98 -17.24
C LEU A 355 22.46 2.47 -16.98
N VAL A 356 23.43 1.68 -17.45
CA VAL A 356 23.45 0.22 -17.26
C VAL A 356 23.62 -0.11 -15.77
N THR A 357 24.59 0.51 -15.10
CA THR A 357 24.85 0.29 -13.68
C THR A 357 23.71 0.82 -12.80
N LEU A 358 23.10 1.93 -13.18
CA LEU A 358 21.89 2.46 -12.52
C LEU A 358 20.73 1.46 -12.65
N THR A 359 20.50 0.90 -13.83
CA THR A 359 19.43 -0.08 -14.06
C THR A 359 19.68 -1.36 -13.28
N LEU A 360 20.87 -1.95 -13.40
CA LEU A 360 21.23 -3.18 -12.68
C LEU A 360 21.14 -3.00 -11.17
N GLY A 361 21.71 -1.91 -10.65
CA GLY A 361 21.66 -1.62 -9.22
C GLY A 361 20.24 -1.34 -8.72
N SER A 362 19.37 -0.72 -9.52
CA SER A 362 17.97 -0.50 -9.17
C SER A 362 17.16 -1.79 -9.16
N VAL A 363 17.40 -2.73 -10.08
CA VAL A 363 16.78 -4.06 -10.07
C VAL A 363 17.18 -4.82 -8.81
N ILE A 364 18.47 -4.88 -8.52
CA ILE A 364 18.99 -5.59 -7.34
C ILE A 364 18.46 -4.93 -6.06
N GLY A 365 18.46 -3.61 -5.97
CA GLY A 365 17.90 -2.84 -4.84
C GLY A 365 16.40 -3.05 -4.66
N GLY A 366 15.63 -3.16 -5.76
CA GLY A 366 14.19 -3.47 -5.72
C GLY A 366 13.90 -4.87 -5.19
N VAL A 367 14.72 -5.85 -5.56
CA VAL A 367 14.62 -7.23 -5.04
C VAL A 367 14.87 -7.29 -3.54
N ALA A 368 15.76 -6.45 -3.03
CA ALA A 368 16.12 -6.40 -1.63
C ALA A 368 14.93 -6.11 -0.67
N ILE A 369 13.94 -5.39 -1.14
CA ILE A 369 12.77 -4.96 -0.35
C ILE A 369 11.69 -6.05 -0.28
N LEU A 370 11.67 -6.97 -1.26
CA LEU A 370 10.62 -7.99 -1.40
C LEU A 370 10.46 -8.89 -0.16
N PRO A 371 11.53 -9.36 0.53
CA PRO A 371 11.36 -10.20 1.71
C PRO A 371 10.50 -9.56 2.80
N VAL A 372 10.68 -8.26 3.07
CA VAL A 372 9.87 -7.56 4.07
C VAL A 372 8.45 -7.39 3.58
N THR A 373 8.25 -6.86 2.37
CA THR A 373 6.92 -6.54 1.84
C THR A 373 6.04 -7.77 1.62
N MET A 374 6.64 -8.88 1.16
CA MET A 374 5.90 -10.12 0.88
C MET A 374 5.59 -10.93 2.14
N MET A 375 6.46 -10.88 3.14
CA MET A 375 6.34 -11.72 4.33
C MET A 375 5.89 -10.98 5.57
N ILE A 376 5.53 -9.70 5.43
CA ILE A 376 5.09 -8.87 6.57
C ILE A 376 3.99 -9.54 7.41
N SER A 377 3.01 -10.16 6.75
CA SER A 377 1.90 -10.85 7.43
C SER A 377 2.39 -12.08 8.20
N ILE A 378 3.39 -12.81 7.67
CA ILE A 378 3.97 -13.98 8.35
C ILE A 378 4.75 -13.52 9.58
N TYR A 379 5.62 -12.52 9.43
CA TYR A 379 6.36 -11.96 10.57
C TYR A 379 5.44 -11.40 11.65
N LEU A 380 4.31 -10.81 11.24
CA LEU A 380 3.33 -10.26 12.16
C LEU A 380 2.66 -11.38 12.97
N ILE A 381 2.23 -12.48 12.33
CA ILE A 381 1.66 -13.66 13.00
C ILE A 381 2.69 -14.27 13.95
N ASP A 382 3.93 -14.45 13.52
CA ASP A 382 4.99 -15.00 14.37
C ASP A 382 5.26 -14.09 15.59
N THR A 383 5.16 -12.77 15.45
CA THR A 383 5.26 -11.86 16.60
C THR A 383 4.04 -11.90 17.51
N MET A 384 2.85 -12.19 16.98
CA MET A 384 1.64 -12.43 17.79
C MET A 384 1.79 -13.71 18.63
N ASP A 385 2.26 -14.80 18.04
CA ASP A 385 2.52 -16.07 18.75
C ASP A 385 3.56 -15.88 19.88
N TYR A 386 4.63 -15.12 19.62
CA TYR A 386 5.61 -14.78 20.65
C TYR A 386 4.99 -13.93 21.78
N GLY A 387 4.15 -12.95 21.43
CA GLY A 387 3.45 -12.11 22.41
C GLY A 387 2.54 -12.93 23.32
N GLU A 388 1.75 -13.85 22.74
CA GLU A 388 0.87 -14.76 23.44
C GLU A 388 1.66 -15.71 24.35
N TRP A 389 2.71 -16.34 23.85
CA TRP A 389 3.58 -17.22 24.63
C TRP A 389 4.15 -16.51 25.86
N LYS A 390 4.60 -15.26 25.69
CA LYS A 390 5.27 -14.50 26.74
C LYS A 390 4.32 -13.91 27.79
N THR A 391 3.13 -13.48 27.38
CA THR A 391 2.19 -12.72 28.24
C THR A 391 0.91 -13.48 28.56
N GLY A 392 0.66 -14.61 27.90
CA GLY A 392 -0.58 -15.36 27.99
C GLY A 392 -1.78 -14.69 27.32
N THR A 393 -1.55 -13.60 26.59
CA THR A 393 -2.62 -12.80 25.96
C THR A 393 -2.30 -12.56 24.49
N ARG A 394 -3.24 -12.88 23.60
CA ARG A 394 -3.11 -12.64 22.16
C ARG A 394 -3.76 -11.30 21.80
N VAL A 395 -2.97 -10.35 21.28
CA VAL A 395 -3.43 -8.98 20.95
C VAL A 395 -3.13 -8.64 19.49
N GLU A 396 -3.83 -9.29 18.58
CA GLU A 396 -3.58 -9.20 17.12
C GLU A 396 -3.73 -7.78 16.59
N GLY A 397 -4.85 -7.13 16.87
CA GLY A 397 -5.16 -5.79 16.35
C GLY A 397 -4.15 -4.74 16.78
N MET A 398 -3.68 -4.80 18.03
CA MET A 398 -2.74 -3.82 18.56
C MET A 398 -1.34 -3.98 17.97
N LEU A 399 -0.87 -5.21 17.77
CA LEU A 399 0.41 -5.49 17.12
C LEU A 399 0.37 -5.07 15.64
N ALA A 400 -0.74 -5.34 14.93
CA ALA A 400 -0.94 -4.88 13.58
C ALA A 400 -0.93 -3.34 13.47
N SER A 401 -1.53 -2.66 14.45
CA SER A 401 -1.55 -1.18 14.51
C SER A 401 -0.15 -0.59 14.70
N VAL A 402 0.71 -1.20 15.52
CA VAL A 402 2.11 -0.76 15.68
C VAL A 402 2.86 -0.82 14.35
N ASN A 403 2.67 -1.91 13.57
CA ASN A 403 3.29 -2.05 12.27
C ASN A 403 2.75 -1.05 11.23
N SER A 404 1.43 -0.82 11.21
CA SER A 404 0.81 0.20 10.35
C SER A 404 1.30 1.62 10.69
N PHE A 405 1.42 1.93 11.97
CA PHE A 405 1.97 3.21 12.42
C PHE A 405 3.42 3.40 11.95
N ALA A 406 4.27 2.36 12.08
CA ALA A 406 5.64 2.39 11.58
C ALA A 406 5.71 2.63 10.07
N SER A 407 4.81 2.01 9.29
CA SER A 407 4.72 2.23 7.85
C SER A 407 4.39 3.68 7.49
N LYS A 408 3.39 4.27 8.14
CA LYS A 408 2.98 5.66 7.91
C LYS A 408 4.04 6.66 8.37
N LEU A 409 4.62 6.40 9.54
CA LEU A 409 5.72 7.22 10.08
C LEU A 409 6.91 7.22 9.12
N GLY A 410 7.28 6.05 8.57
CA GLY A 410 8.35 5.93 7.57
C GLY A 410 8.08 6.77 6.32
N SER A 411 6.87 6.71 5.76
CA SER A 411 6.51 7.51 4.59
C SER A 411 6.49 9.02 4.86
N GLY A 412 6.02 9.43 6.04
CA GLY A 412 6.01 10.83 6.46
C GLY A 412 7.41 11.40 6.69
N ILE A 413 8.24 10.67 7.43
CA ILE A 413 9.64 11.05 7.67
C ILE A 413 10.41 11.12 6.34
N ALA A 414 10.15 10.22 5.39
CA ALA A 414 10.80 10.25 4.08
C ALA A 414 10.57 11.59 3.37
N SER A 415 9.32 12.04 3.31
CA SER A 415 8.97 13.34 2.67
C SER A 415 9.63 14.51 3.39
N GLY A 416 9.63 14.50 4.73
CA GLY A 416 10.30 15.52 5.54
C GLY A 416 11.82 15.55 5.34
N LEU A 417 12.48 14.38 5.32
CA LEU A 417 13.92 14.28 5.12
C LEU A 417 14.35 14.76 3.73
N VAL A 418 13.61 14.39 2.67
CA VAL A 418 13.92 14.86 1.32
C VAL A 418 13.85 16.39 1.25
N GLY A 419 12.75 16.98 1.74
CA GLY A 419 12.60 18.43 1.75
C GLY A 419 13.64 19.15 2.61
N LEU A 420 13.93 18.62 3.80
CA LEU A 420 14.90 19.20 4.73
C LEU A 420 16.33 19.16 4.16
N ILE A 421 16.80 17.99 3.70
CA ILE A 421 18.17 17.82 3.20
C ILE A 421 18.38 18.64 1.93
N MET A 422 17.43 18.63 1.00
CA MET A 422 17.51 19.44 -0.23
C MET A 422 17.46 20.94 0.09
N GLY A 423 16.57 21.36 1.00
CA GLY A 423 16.45 22.76 1.38
C GLY A 423 17.67 23.30 2.09
N LEU A 424 18.27 22.54 3.03
CA LEU A 424 19.53 22.90 3.70
C LEU A 424 20.72 22.95 2.73
N ALA A 425 20.70 22.14 1.67
CA ALA A 425 21.71 22.17 0.62
C ALA A 425 21.52 23.34 -0.39
N GLY A 426 20.51 24.19 -0.19
CA GLY A 426 20.25 25.34 -1.04
C GLY A 426 19.61 24.98 -2.39
N TYR A 427 18.80 23.90 -2.43
CA TYR A 427 18.03 23.58 -3.61
C TYR A 427 16.96 24.64 -3.89
N ASP A 428 16.92 25.15 -5.13
CA ASP A 428 15.95 26.14 -5.60
C ASP A 428 15.37 25.68 -6.95
N GLY A 429 14.10 25.26 -6.95
CA GLY A 429 13.42 24.77 -8.15
C GLY A 429 13.21 25.80 -9.26
N SER A 430 13.39 27.10 -8.98
CA SER A 430 13.32 28.19 -9.97
C SER A 430 14.57 28.27 -10.85
N LEU A 431 15.68 27.66 -10.41
CA LEU A 431 16.94 27.70 -11.12
C LEU A 431 17.07 26.56 -12.14
N ALA A 432 17.46 26.90 -13.35
CA ALA A 432 17.75 25.92 -14.40
C ALA A 432 18.95 25.02 -14.05
N THR A 433 19.94 25.57 -13.36
CA THR A 433 21.13 24.87 -12.86
C THR A 433 21.22 25.01 -11.35
N GLN A 434 21.47 23.89 -10.67
CA GLN A 434 21.55 23.83 -9.22
C GLN A 434 22.98 24.03 -8.71
N SER A 435 23.11 24.48 -7.47
CA SER A 435 24.40 24.56 -6.79
C SER A 435 25.05 23.18 -6.62
N ALA A 436 26.36 23.12 -6.49
CA ALA A 436 27.07 21.85 -6.26
C ALA A 436 26.59 21.13 -4.98
N SER A 437 26.25 21.88 -3.93
CA SER A 437 25.69 21.32 -2.69
C SER A 437 24.31 20.70 -2.92
N ALA A 438 23.44 21.37 -3.68
CA ALA A 438 22.11 20.82 -4.02
C ALA A 438 22.23 19.56 -4.88
N LEU A 439 23.11 19.55 -5.89
CA LEU A 439 23.35 18.35 -6.71
C LEU A 439 23.89 17.17 -5.86
N THR A 440 24.82 17.47 -4.96
CA THR A 440 25.33 16.44 -4.02
C THR A 440 24.22 15.90 -3.12
N SER A 441 23.33 16.76 -2.60
CA SER A 441 22.22 16.32 -1.77
C SER A 441 21.27 15.38 -2.51
N ILE A 442 20.98 15.63 -3.79
CA ILE A 442 20.18 14.76 -4.66
C ILE A 442 20.87 13.40 -4.83
N GLN A 443 22.19 13.38 -5.07
CA GLN A 443 22.94 12.13 -5.19
C GLN A 443 22.96 11.34 -3.88
N VAL A 444 23.15 12.01 -2.75
CA VAL A 444 23.13 11.41 -1.41
C VAL A 444 21.78 10.77 -1.13
N LEU A 445 20.70 11.49 -1.35
CA LEU A 445 19.33 10.99 -1.13
C LEU A 445 18.97 9.84 -2.07
N PHE A 446 19.45 9.85 -3.32
CA PHE A 446 19.11 8.84 -4.32
C PHE A 446 19.91 7.53 -4.17
N ASN A 447 21.18 7.60 -3.74
CA ASN A 447 22.08 6.45 -3.71
C ASN A 447 22.54 6.08 -2.29
N TYR A 448 23.07 7.02 -1.50
CA TYR A 448 23.73 6.74 -0.22
C TYR A 448 22.73 6.49 0.90
N VAL A 449 21.66 7.31 1.00
CA VAL A 449 20.66 7.14 2.05
C VAL A 449 19.95 5.76 1.93
N PRO A 450 19.46 5.33 0.76
CA PRO A 450 18.91 3.97 0.64
C PRO A 450 19.92 2.87 0.95
N MET A 451 21.20 3.03 0.58
CA MET A 451 22.24 2.06 0.92
C MET A 451 22.40 1.92 2.45
N VAL A 452 22.48 3.04 3.17
CA VAL A 452 22.55 3.04 4.64
C VAL A 452 21.32 2.38 5.25
N LEU A 453 20.13 2.66 4.70
CA LEU A 453 18.89 2.02 5.14
C LEU A 453 18.91 0.50 4.91
N MET A 454 19.53 0.00 3.83
CA MET A 454 19.70 -1.45 3.64
C MET A 454 20.69 -2.06 4.65
N VAL A 455 21.73 -1.33 5.06
CA VAL A 455 22.61 -1.76 6.15
C VAL A 455 21.83 -1.83 7.48
N VAL A 456 21.01 -0.83 7.77
CA VAL A 456 20.12 -0.86 8.96
C VAL A 456 19.13 -2.03 8.89
N LEU A 457 18.54 -2.29 7.72
CA LEU A 457 17.68 -3.45 7.50
C LEU A 457 18.41 -4.77 7.77
N LEU A 458 19.66 -4.90 7.33
CA LEU A 458 20.49 -6.07 7.61
C LEU A 458 20.74 -6.25 9.11
N ILE A 459 21.07 -5.15 9.84
CA ILE A 459 21.26 -5.18 11.29
C ILE A 459 19.99 -5.65 12.00
N LEU A 460 18.84 -5.09 11.62
CA LEU A 460 17.54 -5.51 12.16
C LEU A 460 17.23 -6.96 11.83
N GLY A 461 17.54 -7.42 10.60
CA GLY A 461 17.39 -8.82 10.19
C GLY A 461 18.31 -9.78 10.96
N ILE A 462 19.50 -9.35 11.37
CA ILE A 462 20.40 -10.13 12.24
C ILE A 462 19.85 -10.18 13.67
N ALA A 463 19.27 -9.07 14.15
CA ALA A 463 18.63 -8.99 15.47
C ALA A 463 17.33 -9.79 15.56
N TYR A 464 16.64 -10.00 14.43
CA TYR A 464 15.43 -10.82 14.35
C TYR A 464 15.79 -12.31 14.40
N LYS A 465 15.65 -12.93 15.59
CA LYS A 465 15.99 -14.33 15.84
C LYS A 465 14.77 -15.22 16.12
N LEU A 466 13.57 -14.69 15.92
CA LEU A 466 12.32 -15.36 16.25
C LEU A 466 12.14 -16.69 15.48
N ASP A 467 12.68 -16.77 14.25
CA ASP A 467 12.65 -17.99 13.45
C ASP A 467 13.22 -19.21 14.17
N LYS A 468 14.23 -19.02 15.04
CA LYS A 468 14.86 -20.08 15.82
C LYS A 468 14.07 -20.47 17.06
N GLU A 469 13.38 -19.49 17.67
CA GLU A 469 12.58 -19.67 18.89
C GLU A 469 11.17 -20.19 18.55
N LEU A 470 10.67 -19.94 17.35
CA LEU A 470 9.28 -20.17 16.91
C LEU A 470 8.82 -21.64 17.00
N PRO A 471 9.59 -22.66 16.63
CA PRO A 471 9.16 -24.05 16.74
C PRO A 471 8.85 -24.44 18.18
N GLN A 472 9.67 -24.02 19.15
CA GLN A 472 9.45 -24.27 20.57
C GLN A 472 8.24 -23.50 21.08
N ILE A 473 8.11 -22.21 20.70
CA ILE A 473 6.96 -21.36 21.08
C ILE A 473 5.64 -22.00 20.62
N LYS A 474 5.57 -22.44 19.36
CA LYS A 474 4.37 -23.09 18.82
C LYS A 474 4.04 -24.42 19.53
N ALA A 475 5.06 -25.21 19.87
CA ALA A 475 4.86 -26.44 20.64
C ALA A 475 4.34 -26.16 22.06
N ASP A 476 4.86 -25.14 22.72
CA ASP A 476 4.42 -24.74 24.07
C ASP A 476 2.98 -24.18 24.06
N LEU A 477 2.64 -23.37 23.05
CA LEU A 477 1.27 -22.85 22.86
C LEU A 477 0.28 -23.97 22.57
N ALA A 478 0.63 -24.96 21.72
CA ALA A 478 -0.22 -26.09 21.42
C ALA A 478 -0.56 -26.91 22.70
N LYS A 479 0.46 -27.21 23.51
CA LYS A 479 0.24 -27.90 24.80
C LYS A 479 -0.66 -27.12 25.76
N LYS A 480 -0.53 -25.78 25.74
CA LYS A 480 -1.34 -24.91 26.60
C LYS A 480 -2.80 -24.87 26.16
N HIS A 481 -3.05 -24.83 24.83
CA HIS A 481 -4.40 -24.85 24.27
C HIS A 481 -5.08 -26.21 24.40
N GLU A 482 -4.32 -27.33 24.40
CA GLU A 482 -4.86 -28.67 24.69
C GLU A 482 -5.22 -28.88 26.17
N ALA A 483 -4.63 -28.09 27.07
CA ALA A 483 -4.87 -28.18 28.53
C ALA A 483 -6.00 -27.25 29.03
N GLN A 484 -6.50 -26.35 28.16
CA GLN A 484 -7.64 -25.47 28.42
C GLN A 484 -8.92 -26.03 27.82
#